data_7c483525f3bf2932dc90430c6532825d
#
_entry.id   7c483525f3bf2932dc90430c6532825d
#
_cell.length_a   1.000
_cell.length_b   1.000
_cell.length_c   1.000
_cell.angle_alpha   90.00
_cell.angle_beta   90.00
_cell.angle_gamma   90.00
#
_symmetry.space_group_name_H-M   'P 1'
#
loop_
_entity.id
_entity.type
_entity.pdbx_description
1 polymer ?
#
loop_
_entity_poly.entity_id
_entity_poly.type
_entity_poly.pdbx_seq_one_letter_code
_entity_poly.pdbx_strand_id
1 'polypeptide(L)'
;MLRFLKIFLCSILLALLLPGAAGPARAISEAPGPAQEDAPRIAAAGAALIEAHSGKLLFSSEGEKPLPPASTSKILTALLALDLVEDLDRDYEISPAAAAVEESSIYLRAGERLSLRELLAGALVHSGNDACFAIGEAVAGSEALFVYWMNMKAAALGAYSGHFCNTNGLPAEGHLISPEDLARIAAVAMENQVFSSIVLEKGISLGEGDDYRFFTNTNKLLWQDPHILGIKTGTTDAAGPCLVAAYGDGAALFISVLLNSPDRYGESLSLLCYGAEKYILLALAEKGQALAHAGGRLWRAAEDMQVLVEREKLDELCLRWCLPDAEGRYHLQLLDGLGQVLAELQLLCGK
;
A
#
# COMPACT_ATOMS: atom_id res chain seq x y z
N MET A 1 -10.87 -4.41 -26.55
CA MET A 1 -10.24 -3.07 -26.69
C MET A 1 -11.21 -1.91 -26.50
N LEU A 2 -12.32 -1.79 -27.26
CA LEU A 2 -13.24 -0.63 -27.12
C LEU A 2 -14.03 -0.57 -25.80
N ARG A 3 -14.34 -1.69 -25.13
CA ARG A 3 -15.03 -1.74 -23.84
C ARG A 3 -14.16 -1.27 -22.67
N PHE A 4 -12.90 -1.61 -22.66
CA PHE A 4 -11.95 -1.20 -21.61
C PHE A 4 -11.64 0.30 -21.65
N LEU A 5 -11.52 0.86 -22.85
CA LEU A 5 -11.35 2.30 -23.02
C LEU A 5 -12.57 3.10 -22.48
N LYS A 6 -13.79 2.56 -22.61
CA LYS A 6 -15.00 3.20 -22.10
C LYS A 6 -15.09 3.22 -20.57
N ILE A 7 -14.65 2.17 -19.88
CA ILE A 7 -14.67 2.13 -18.41
C ILE A 7 -13.62 3.10 -17.84
N PHE A 8 -12.45 3.15 -18.42
CA PHE A 8 -11.36 4.07 -17.99
C PHE A 8 -11.70 5.54 -18.33
N LEU A 9 -12.25 5.82 -19.51
CA LEU A 9 -12.74 7.16 -19.85
C LEU A 9 -13.95 7.60 -19.01
N CYS A 10 -14.88 6.70 -18.67
CA CYS A 10 -15.99 7.02 -17.78
C CYS A 10 -15.54 7.39 -16.38
N SER A 11 -14.53 6.71 -15.81
CA SER A 11 -14.00 7.06 -14.49
C SER A 11 -13.28 8.41 -14.50
N ILE A 12 -12.55 8.73 -15.54
CA ILE A 12 -11.86 10.03 -15.70
C ILE A 12 -12.85 11.14 -16.07
N LEU A 13 -13.82 10.90 -16.95
CA LEU A 13 -14.83 11.89 -17.32
C LEU A 13 -15.82 12.17 -16.17
N LEU A 14 -16.14 11.18 -15.33
CA LEU A 14 -17.00 11.37 -14.16
C LEU A 14 -16.33 12.20 -13.07
N ALA A 15 -15.00 12.10 -12.93
CA ALA A 15 -14.23 12.95 -12.01
C ALA A 15 -14.14 14.42 -12.47
N LEU A 16 -14.30 14.68 -13.78
CA LEU A 16 -14.26 16.04 -14.35
C LEU A 16 -15.63 16.72 -14.46
N LEU A 17 -16.76 15.98 -14.29
CA LEU A 17 -18.12 16.51 -14.53
C LEU A 17 -19.02 16.52 -13.29
N LEU A 18 -18.58 16.06 -12.13
CA LEU A 18 -19.36 16.15 -10.89
C LEU A 18 -18.56 16.92 -9.83
N PRO A 19 -18.90 18.16 -9.55
CA PRO A 19 -18.44 18.79 -8.31
C PRO A 19 -19.25 18.14 -7.16
N GLY A 20 -18.63 17.20 -6.43
CA GLY A 20 -19.22 16.70 -5.20
C GLY A 20 -19.20 15.20 -4.93
N ALA A 21 -18.45 14.38 -5.70
CA ALA A 21 -18.36 12.94 -5.44
C ALA A 21 -16.90 12.42 -5.47
N ALA A 22 -15.95 13.24 -5.09
CA ALA A 22 -14.69 12.75 -4.54
C ALA A 22 -14.99 12.58 -3.04
N GLY A 23 -15.09 11.35 -2.57
CA GLY A 23 -14.86 11.08 -1.15
C GLY A 23 -13.53 11.75 -0.79
N PRO A 24 -13.37 12.33 0.40
CA PRO A 24 -12.19 13.09 0.73
C PRO A 24 -10.97 12.18 0.48
N ALA A 25 -10.14 12.54 -0.49
CA ALA A 25 -8.76 12.08 -0.49
C ALA A 25 -8.29 12.38 0.92
N ARG A 26 -7.97 11.34 1.71
CA ARG A 26 -7.49 11.50 3.08
C ARG A 26 -6.26 12.39 2.99
N ALA A 27 -6.43 13.67 3.27
CA ALA A 27 -5.33 14.61 3.37
C ALA A 27 -4.46 14.10 4.52
N ILE A 28 -3.24 13.67 4.19
CA ILE A 28 -2.21 13.49 5.21
C ILE A 28 -2.05 14.87 5.84
N SER A 29 -2.26 14.94 7.16
CA SER A 29 -2.09 16.18 7.92
C SER A 29 -0.71 16.74 7.64
N GLU A 30 -0.64 17.89 7.00
CA GLU A 30 0.58 18.67 6.80
C GLU A 30 1.02 19.26 8.17
N ALA A 31 1.75 18.48 8.94
CA ALA A 31 2.71 19.02 9.89
C ALA A 31 3.84 17.99 10.00
N PRO A 32 5.13 18.38 9.84
CA PRO A 32 6.20 17.56 10.35
C PRO A 32 5.91 17.40 11.85
N GLY A 33 5.59 16.18 12.24
CA GLY A 33 5.40 15.86 13.67
C GLY A 33 6.66 16.29 14.41
N PRO A 34 6.54 16.73 15.69
CA PRO A 34 7.68 17.08 16.50
C PRO A 34 8.70 15.94 16.43
N ALA A 35 9.99 16.29 16.37
CA ALA A 35 11.08 15.33 16.41
C ALA A 35 10.79 14.40 17.60
N GLN A 36 10.45 13.15 17.30
CA GLN A 36 10.01 12.21 18.33
C GLN A 36 11.27 11.72 19.03
N GLU A 37 11.49 12.18 20.27
CA GLU A 37 12.69 11.85 21.07
C GLU A 37 12.94 10.34 21.18
N ASP A 38 11.88 9.51 21.03
CA ASP A 38 11.92 8.06 21.16
C ASP A 38 11.97 7.30 19.80
N ALA A 39 12.02 8.01 18.66
CA ALA A 39 12.06 7.35 17.37
C ALA A 39 13.41 6.67 17.10
N PRO A 40 13.44 5.51 16.44
CA PRO A 40 14.68 4.83 16.11
C PRO A 40 15.55 5.67 15.17
N ARG A 41 16.87 5.54 15.34
CA ARG A 41 17.83 6.16 14.41
C ARG A 41 17.91 5.33 13.15
N ILE A 42 17.68 5.97 12.00
CA ILE A 42 17.65 5.35 10.68
C ILE A 42 18.77 5.95 9.84
N ALA A 43 19.61 5.09 9.24
CA ALA A 43 20.74 5.48 8.38
C ALA A 43 20.38 5.38 6.88
N ALA A 44 19.18 4.90 6.52
CA ALA A 44 18.70 4.92 5.14
C ALA A 44 18.74 6.34 4.56
N ALA A 45 18.96 6.47 3.26
CA ALA A 45 18.94 7.74 2.55
C ALA A 45 17.54 8.40 2.53
N GLY A 46 16.49 7.60 2.72
CA GLY A 46 15.14 8.04 2.94
C GLY A 46 14.31 6.94 3.58
N ALA A 47 13.44 7.32 4.52
CA ALA A 47 12.61 6.38 5.27
C ALA A 47 11.25 6.97 5.62
N ALA A 48 10.23 6.11 5.68
CA ALA A 48 8.89 6.45 6.15
C ALA A 48 8.28 5.27 6.91
N LEU A 49 7.44 5.57 7.90
CA LEU A 49 6.56 4.61 8.56
C LEU A 49 5.14 5.19 8.56
N ILE A 50 4.18 4.40 8.10
CA ILE A 50 2.76 4.77 8.16
C ILE A 50 1.96 3.68 8.87
N GLU A 51 0.80 4.06 9.44
CA GLU A 51 -0.27 3.11 9.71
C GLU A 51 -1.23 3.12 8.51
N ALA A 52 -1.41 1.95 7.88
CA ALA A 52 -2.01 1.83 6.56
C ALA A 52 -3.51 2.16 6.51
N HIS A 53 -4.29 1.76 7.54
CA HIS A 53 -5.74 1.98 7.57
C HIS A 53 -6.10 3.45 7.77
N SER A 54 -5.38 4.16 8.64
CA SER A 54 -5.57 5.59 8.89
C SER A 54 -4.87 6.47 7.85
N GLY A 55 -3.84 5.95 7.17
CA GLY A 55 -2.94 6.71 6.32
C GLY A 55 -2.02 7.66 7.09
N LYS A 56 -1.93 7.52 8.43
CA LYS A 56 -1.15 8.44 9.28
C LYS A 56 0.33 8.16 9.15
N LEU A 57 1.10 9.21 8.84
CA LEU A 57 2.55 9.19 8.88
C LEU A 57 3.03 9.21 10.33
N LEU A 58 3.83 8.19 10.72
CA LEU A 58 4.31 7.99 12.09
C LEU A 58 5.80 8.32 12.23
N PHE A 59 6.55 8.17 11.15
CA PHE A 59 7.96 8.49 11.07
C PHE A 59 8.32 8.91 9.65
N SER A 60 9.18 9.91 9.54
CA SER A 60 9.73 10.40 8.27
C SER A 60 11.17 10.87 8.48
N SER A 61 12.07 10.39 7.62
CA SER A 61 13.44 10.87 7.50
C SER A 61 13.78 10.98 6.03
N GLU A 62 14.02 12.20 5.51
CA GLU A 62 14.12 12.46 4.06
C GLU A 62 12.96 11.83 3.27
N GLY A 63 11.76 11.74 3.93
CA GLY A 63 10.64 10.93 3.45
C GLY A 63 9.96 11.46 2.20
N GLU A 64 10.07 12.76 1.91
CA GLU A 64 9.58 13.40 0.68
C GLU A 64 10.60 13.41 -0.46
N LYS A 65 11.86 13.03 -0.18
CA LYS A 65 12.94 13.07 -1.16
C LYS A 65 12.80 11.94 -2.17
N PRO A 66 12.69 12.23 -3.48
CA PRO A 66 12.66 11.20 -4.51
C PRO A 66 14.00 10.47 -4.61
N LEU A 67 13.97 9.16 -4.51
CA LEU A 67 15.12 8.26 -4.56
C LEU A 67 14.83 7.09 -5.52
N PRO A 68 15.86 6.44 -6.08
CA PRO A 68 15.68 5.24 -6.88
C PRO A 68 15.07 4.11 -6.04
N PRO A 69 13.91 3.54 -6.43
CA PRO A 69 13.21 2.52 -5.64
C PRO A 69 13.72 1.10 -5.87
N ALA A 70 14.49 0.84 -6.90
CA ALA A 70 14.80 -0.51 -7.37
C ALA A 70 13.51 -1.34 -7.54
N SER A 71 13.58 -2.64 -7.27
CA SER A 71 12.44 -3.58 -7.42
C SER A 71 11.24 -3.32 -6.49
N THR A 72 11.28 -2.32 -5.60
CA THR A 72 10.06 -1.92 -4.87
C THR A 72 9.02 -1.27 -5.78
N SER A 73 9.41 -0.81 -6.98
CA SER A 73 8.52 -0.39 -8.07
C SER A 73 7.48 -1.44 -8.45
N LYS A 74 7.80 -2.74 -8.26
CA LYS A 74 6.93 -3.87 -8.57
C LYS A 74 5.64 -3.90 -7.74
N ILE A 75 5.61 -3.18 -6.63
CA ILE A 75 4.39 -2.98 -5.83
C ILE A 75 3.32 -2.28 -6.69
N LEU A 76 3.69 -1.20 -7.37
CA LEU A 76 2.76 -0.47 -8.24
C LEU A 76 2.42 -1.26 -9.50
N THR A 77 3.38 -1.99 -10.07
CA THR A 77 3.15 -2.88 -11.22
C THR A 77 2.09 -3.93 -10.89
N ALA A 78 2.22 -4.59 -9.74
CA ALA A 78 1.26 -5.60 -9.32
C ALA A 78 -0.10 -4.99 -8.98
N LEU A 79 -0.13 -3.87 -8.24
CA LEU A 79 -1.38 -3.17 -7.90
C LEU A 79 -2.16 -2.78 -9.17
N LEU A 80 -1.48 -2.18 -10.14
CA LEU A 80 -2.13 -1.77 -11.39
C LEU A 80 -2.66 -2.97 -12.19
N ALA A 81 -1.90 -4.07 -12.26
CA ALA A 81 -2.35 -5.27 -12.95
C ALA A 81 -3.60 -5.87 -12.28
N LEU A 82 -3.64 -5.91 -10.95
CA LEU A 82 -4.78 -6.38 -10.17
C LEU A 82 -6.02 -5.49 -10.32
N ASP A 83 -5.85 -4.19 -10.50
CA ASP A 83 -6.97 -3.26 -10.74
C ASP A 83 -7.59 -3.43 -12.13
N LEU A 84 -6.80 -3.85 -13.12
CA LEU A 84 -7.22 -3.89 -14.51
C LEU A 84 -7.71 -5.24 -15.00
N VAL A 85 -7.36 -6.33 -14.29
CA VAL A 85 -7.66 -7.70 -14.72
C VAL A 85 -8.42 -8.45 -13.64
N GLU A 86 -9.65 -8.87 -13.95
CA GLU A 86 -10.49 -9.66 -13.05
C GLU A 86 -10.11 -11.16 -13.07
N ASP A 87 -9.86 -11.72 -14.26
CA ASP A 87 -9.50 -13.13 -14.46
C ASP A 87 -7.97 -13.29 -14.38
N LEU A 88 -7.47 -13.56 -13.19
CA LEU A 88 -6.04 -13.76 -12.93
C LEU A 88 -5.51 -15.12 -13.38
N ASP A 89 -6.40 -16.06 -13.62
CA ASP A 89 -6.03 -17.43 -14.00
C ASP A 89 -6.01 -17.62 -15.54
N ARG A 90 -6.28 -16.54 -16.27
CA ARG A 90 -6.09 -16.49 -17.72
C ARG A 90 -4.62 -16.57 -18.06
N ASP A 91 -4.28 -17.51 -18.99
CA ASP A 91 -2.93 -17.68 -19.52
C ASP A 91 -2.56 -16.63 -20.55
N TYR A 92 -1.31 -16.19 -20.48
CA TYR A 92 -0.67 -15.29 -21.43
C TYR A 92 0.56 -15.96 -22.04
N GLU A 93 0.77 -15.79 -23.33
CA GLU A 93 1.96 -16.27 -24.02
C GLU A 93 3.12 -15.29 -23.81
N ILE A 94 4.25 -15.81 -23.35
CA ILE A 94 5.44 -15.01 -23.04
C ILE A 94 6.16 -14.63 -24.34
N SER A 95 6.36 -13.34 -24.52
CA SER A 95 7.07 -12.81 -25.68
C SER A 95 8.58 -13.09 -25.62
N PRO A 96 9.28 -13.11 -26.77
CA PRO A 96 10.74 -13.14 -26.78
C PRO A 96 11.37 -11.94 -26.05
N ALA A 97 10.70 -10.77 -26.03
CA ALA A 97 11.18 -9.57 -25.35
C ALA A 97 11.12 -9.74 -23.83
N ALA A 98 10.02 -10.27 -23.30
CA ALA A 98 9.90 -10.56 -21.86
C ALA A 98 10.93 -11.61 -21.42
N ALA A 99 11.10 -12.68 -22.20
CA ALA A 99 12.06 -13.74 -21.90
C ALA A 99 13.53 -13.30 -21.99
N ALA A 100 13.82 -12.17 -22.63
CA ALA A 100 15.16 -11.60 -22.76
C ALA A 100 15.51 -10.57 -21.67
N VAL A 101 14.58 -10.27 -20.75
CA VAL A 101 14.84 -9.33 -19.64
C VAL A 101 15.79 -9.97 -18.63
N GLU A 102 16.90 -9.30 -18.37
CA GLU A 102 18.00 -9.81 -17.55
C GLU A 102 17.89 -9.38 -16.06
N GLU A 103 18.92 -9.73 -15.28
CA GLU A 103 19.11 -9.61 -13.85
C GLU A 103 18.19 -10.57 -13.06
N SER A 104 17.35 -10.08 -12.12
CA SER A 104 16.45 -10.95 -11.36
C SER A 104 15.37 -11.53 -12.29
N SER A 105 15.32 -12.85 -12.44
CA SER A 105 14.46 -13.52 -13.40
C SER A 105 13.79 -14.76 -12.80
N ILE A 106 12.57 -15.05 -13.22
CA ILE A 106 11.91 -16.35 -13.01
C ILE A 106 12.16 -17.30 -14.20
N TYR A 107 13.08 -16.93 -15.06
CA TYR A 107 13.55 -17.71 -16.23
C TYR A 107 12.42 -18.03 -17.22
N LEU A 108 11.64 -16.99 -17.58
CA LEU A 108 10.60 -17.10 -18.60
C LEU A 108 11.19 -17.52 -19.94
N ARG A 109 10.45 -18.33 -20.68
CA ARG A 109 10.82 -18.78 -22.02
C ARG A 109 9.85 -18.22 -23.07
N ALA A 110 10.36 -17.82 -24.20
CA ALA A 110 9.52 -17.36 -25.31
C ALA A 110 8.54 -18.47 -25.76
N GLY A 111 7.26 -18.12 -25.85
CA GLY A 111 6.19 -19.06 -26.16
C GLY A 111 5.66 -19.87 -24.97
N GLU A 112 6.27 -19.76 -23.79
CA GLU A 112 5.73 -20.30 -22.54
C GLU A 112 4.38 -19.64 -22.22
N ARG A 113 3.51 -20.36 -21.53
CA ARG A 113 2.20 -19.82 -21.12
C ARG A 113 2.11 -19.88 -19.60
N LEU A 114 1.87 -18.72 -19.00
CA LEU A 114 1.64 -18.55 -17.56
C LEU A 114 0.42 -17.68 -17.32
N SER A 115 -0.27 -17.94 -16.23
CA SER A 115 -1.37 -17.10 -15.77
C SER A 115 -0.84 -15.76 -15.24
N LEU A 116 -1.70 -14.73 -15.20
CA LEU A 116 -1.33 -13.46 -14.58
C LEU A 116 -1.00 -13.64 -13.08
N ARG A 117 -1.67 -14.56 -12.40
CA ARG A 117 -1.40 -14.92 -11.01
C ARG A 117 0.04 -15.43 -10.83
N GLU A 118 0.50 -16.32 -11.71
CA GLU A 118 1.87 -16.84 -11.66
C GLU A 118 2.91 -15.77 -11.97
N LEU A 119 2.64 -14.89 -12.93
CA LEU A 119 3.50 -13.75 -13.24
C LEU A 119 3.59 -12.77 -12.05
N LEU A 120 2.46 -12.45 -11.40
CA LEU A 120 2.43 -11.62 -10.19
C LEU A 120 3.21 -12.27 -9.04
N ALA A 121 3.05 -13.58 -8.83
CA ALA A 121 3.80 -14.32 -7.83
C ALA A 121 5.31 -14.29 -8.11
N GLY A 122 5.72 -14.52 -9.35
CA GLY A 122 7.13 -14.42 -9.77
C GLY A 122 7.72 -13.03 -9.58
N ALA A 123 6.95 -11.99 -9.91
CA ALA A 123 7.35 -10.58 -9.76
C ALA A 123 7.51 -10.17 -8.30
N LEU A 124 6.58 -10.54 -7.42
CA LEU A 124 6.54 -10.09 -6.03
C LEU A 124 7.42 -10.95 -5.11
N VAL A 125 7.37 -12.27 -5.23
CA VAL A 125 8.09 -13.19 -4.34
C VAL A 125 9.57 -13.29 -4.71
N HIS A 126 9.89 -13.59 -5.96
CA HIS A 126 11.27 -13.75 -6.43
C HIS A 126 11.87 -12.49 -7.05
N SER A 127 11.03 -11.48 -7.28
CA SER A 127 11.47 -10.22 -7.90
C SER A 127 11.77 -10.32 -9.41
N GLY A 128 11.14 -11.25 -10.16
CA GLY A 128 11.37 -11.43 -11.59
C GLY A 128 11.13 -10.15 -12.40
N ASN A 129 12.17 -9.66 -13.08
CA ASN A 129 12.08 -8.52 -14.00
C ASN A 129 11.33 -8.90 -15.27
N ASP A 130 11.62 -10.11 -15.77
CA ASP A 130 10.94 -10.75 -16.90
C ASP A 130 9.43 -10.88 -16.66
N ALA A 131 9.04 -11.29 -15.45
CA ALA A 131 7.64 -11.35 -15.05
C ALA A 131 6.95 -9.97 -15.11
N CYS A 132 7.61 -8.90 -14.65
CA CYS A 132 7.05 -7.55 -14.69
C CYS A 132 6.87 -7.04 -16.11
N PHE A 133 7.85 -7.30 -16.98
CA PHE A 133 7.75 -6.96 -18.39
C PHE A 133 6.59 -7.70 -19.06
N ALA A 134 6.49 -9.03 -18.82
CA ALA A 134 5.38 -9.85 -19.30
C ALA A 134 4.01 -9.37 -18.79
N ILE A 135 3.90 -8.94 -17.54
CA ILE A 135 2.68 -8.31 -16.98
C ILE A 135 2.32 -7.07 -17.78
N GLY A 136 3.29 -6.20 -18.07
CA GLY A 136 3.07 -4.99 -18.87
C GLY A 136 2.50 -5.30 -20.25
N GLU A 137 3.08 -6.28 -20.95
CA GLU A 137 2.58 -6.73 -22.25
C GLU A 137 1.20 -7.40 -22.16
N ALA A 138 1.00 -8.29 -21.18
CA ALA A 138 -0.23 -9.02 -20.99
C ALA A 138 -1.44 -8.10 -20.72
N VAL A 139 -1.24 -7.07 -19.89
CA VAL A 139 -2.31 -6.18 -19.43
C VAL A 139 -2.55 -5.02 -20.39
N ALA A 140 -1.49 -4.40 -20.91
CA ALA A 140 -1.58 -3.19 -21.73
C ALA A 140 -1.24 -3.42 -23.21
N GLY A 141 -0.73 -4.58 -23.58
CA GLY A 141 -0.25 -4.87 -24.93
C GLY A 141 1.17 -4.37 -25.20
N SER A 142 1.75 -3.56 -24.29
CA SER A 142 3.16 -3.17 -24.30
C SER A 142 3.58 -2.63 -22.93
N GLU A 143 4.87 -2.83 -22.59
CA GLU A 143 5.42 -2.25 -21.36
C GLU A 143 5.29 -0.71 -21.33
N ALA A 144 5.58 -0.04 -22.45
CA ALA A 144 5.52 1.42 -22.53
C ALA A 144 4.13 1.99 -22.18
N LEU A 145 3.05 1.36 -22.67
CA LEU A 145 1.69 1.78 -22.33
C LEU A 145 1.35 1.46 -20.86
N PHE A 146 1.83 0.33 -20.35
CA PHE A 146 1.64 -0.02 -18.95
C PHE A 146 2.35 0.97 -18.03
N VAL A 147 3.59 1.35 -18.33
CA VAL A 147 4.36 2.36 -17.59
C VAL A 147 3.65 3.72 -17.60
N TYR A 148 3.08 4.12 -18.72
CA TYR A 148 2.23 5.32 -18.76
C TYR A 148 1.07 5.22 -17.77
N TRP A 149 0.38 4.06 -17.71
CA TRP A 149 -0.70 3.83 -16.74
C TRP A 149 -0.20 3.74 -15.30
N MET A 150 1.01 3.20 -15.05
CA MET A 150 1.64 3.23 -13.72
C MET A 150 1.78 4.68 -13.20
N ASN A 151 2.27 5.60 -14.02
CA ASN A 151 2.39 7.01 -13.64
C ASN A 151 1.03 7.67 -13.38
N MET A 152 0.02 7.34 -14.18
CA MET A 152 -1.36 7.81 -13.94
C MET A 152 -1.94 7.25 -12.64
N LYS A 153 -1.68 5.98 -12.34
CA LYS A 153 -2.11 5.34 -11.08
C LYS A 153 -1.40 5.95 -9.88
N ALA A 154 -0.08 6.17 -9.94
CA ALA A 154 0.67 6.84 -8.88
C ALA A 154 0.08 8.22 -8.57
N ALA A 155 -0.17 9.04 -9.59
CA ALA A 155 -0.79 10.35 -9.43
C ALA A 155 -2.21 10.27 -8.84
N ALA A 156 -3.02 9.30 -9.27
CA ALA A 156 -4.36 9.08 -8.73
C ALA A 156 -4.37 8.66 -7.25
N LEU A 157 -3.27 8.05 -6.78
CA LEU A 157 -3.05 7.72 -5.37
C LEU A 157 -2.43 8.87 -4.56
N GLY A 158 -2.17 10.03 -5.19
CA GLY A 158 -1.52 11.17 -4.54
C GLY A 158 -0.01 11.00 -4.37
N ALA A 159 0.62 10.05 -5.07
CA ALA A 159 2.07 9.83 -5.08
C ALA A 159 2.71 10.68 -6.19
N TYR A 160 2.81 11.97 -5.94
CA TYR A 160 3.25 12.96 -6.96
C TYR A 160 4.76 13.07 -7.12
N SER A 161 5.56 12.59 -6.16
CA SER A 161 7.02 12.53 -6.28
C SER A 161 7.50 11.41 -7.20
N GLY A 162 6.60 10.44 -7.50
CA GLY A 162 6.93 9.25 -8.28
C GLY A 162 6.97 9.51 -9.78
N HIS A 163 8.01 8.98 -10.42
CA HIS A 163 8.08 8.81 -11.86
C HIS A 163 8.66 7.45 -12.18
N PHE A 164 7.90 6.62 -12.90
CA PHE A 164 8.26 5.27 -13.26
C PHE A 164 8.62 5.22 -14.75
N CYS A 165 9.78 4.62 -15.07
CA CYS A 165 10.29 4.50 -16.44
C CYS A 165 10.19 3.08 -17.00
N ASN A 166 10.01 2.07 -16.12
CA ASN A 166 9.85 0.67 -16.45
C ASN A 166 8.99 -0.04 -15.40
N THR A 167 8.62 -1.28 -15.65
CA THR A 167 7.73 -2.08 -14.79
C THR A 167 8.45 -2.74 -13.61
N ASN A 168 9.78 -2.83 -13.63
CA ASN A 168 10.56 -3.71 -12.77
C ASN A 168 11.49 -3.01 -11.78
N GLY A 169 11.78 -1.70 -12.00
CA GLY A 169 12.64 -0.90 -11.13
C GLY A 169 14.12 -0.97 -11.48
N LEU A 170 14.47 -1.44 -12.67
CA LEU A 170 15.84 -1.32 -13.21
C LEU A 170 16.23 0.15 -13.36
N PRO A 171 17.54 0.49 -13.23
CA PRO A 171 18.00 1.86 -13.33
C PRO A 171 17.59 2.52 -14.64
N ALA A 172 16.94 3.67 -14.54
CA ALA A 172 16.62 4.54 -15.67
C ALA A 172 16.65 5.99 -15.18
N GLU A 173 17.04 6.92 -16.05
CA GLU A 173 17.06 8.34 -15.71
C GLU A 173 15.65 8.81 -15.31
N GLY A 174 15.54 9.42 -14.14
CA GLY A 174 14.26 9.89 -13.60
C GLY A 174 13.36 8.82 -12.98
N HIS A 175 13.76 7.54 -12.91
CA HIS A 175 12.99 6.51 -12.20
C HIS A 175 13.16 6.66 -10.69
N LEU A 176 12.29 7.47 -10.07
CA LEU A 176 12.40 7.91 -8.68
C LEU A 176 11.02 7.88 -8.00
N ILE A 177 11.02 7.75 -6.67
CA ILE A 177 9.85 7.95 -5.81
C ILE A 177 10.32 8.29 -4.40
N SER A 178 9.53 9.08 -3.65
CA SER A 178 9.80 9.32 -2.24
C SER A 178 9.35 8.16 -1.36
N PRO A 179 9.98 7.93 -0.19
CA PRO A 179 9.54 6.94 0.79
C PRO A 179 8.07 7.07 1.20
N GLU A 180 7.58 8.29 1.43
CA GLU A 180 6.19 8.54 1.83
C GLU A 180 5.19 8.17 0.74
N ASP A 181 5.48 8.53 -0.51
CA ASP A 181 4.62 8.17 -1.63
C ASP A 181 4.63 6.66 -1.91
N LEU A 182 5.79 6.02 -1.76
CA LEU A 182 5.87 4.56 -1.89
C LEU A 182 5.12 3.85 -0.74
N ALA A 183 5.15 4.39 0.48
CA ALA A 183 4.37 3.88 1.61
C ALA A 183 2.86 3.99 1.33
N ARG A 184 2.41 5.09 0.75
CA ARG A 184 1.01 5.30 0.34
C ARG A 184 0.58 4.28 -0.71
N ILE A 185 1.40 4.04 -1.75
CA ILE A 185 1.13 3.01 -2.76
C ILE A 185 1.08 1.62 -2.11
N ALA A 186 2.02 1.31 -1.22
CA ALA A 186 2.08 0.02 -0.53
C ALA A 186 0.86 -0.21 0.38
N ALA A 187 0.35 0.83 1.05
CA ALA A 187 -0.87 0.74 1.87
C ALA A 187 -2.08 0.30 1.02
N VAL A 188 -2.29 0.97 -0.11
CA VAL A 188 -3.38 0.61 -1.04
C VAL A 188 -3.19 -0.79 -1.62
N ALA A 189 -1.95 -1.18 -1.94
CA ALA A 189 -1.67 -2.52 -2.44
C ALA A 189 -2.00 -3.60 -1.41
N MET A 190 -1.74 -3.37 -0.13
CA MET A 190 -2.04 -4.32 0.96
C MET A 190 -3.55 -4.48 1.23
N GLU A 191 -4.40 -3.55 0.82
CA GLU A 191 -5.86 -3.71 0.87
C GLU A 191 -6.37 -4.79 -0.12
N ASN A 192 -5.62 -5.05 -1.19
CA ASN A 192 -5.96 -6.09 -2.16
C ASN A 192 -5.57 -7.47 -1.60
N GLN A 193 -6.56 -8.34 -1.39
CA GLN A 193 -6.37 -9.68 -0.80
C GLN A 193 -5.44 -10.57 -1.61
N VAL A 194 -5.44 -10.46 -2.94
CA VAL A 194 -4.54 -11.25 -3.79
C VAL A 194 -3.10 -10.76 -3.61
N PHE A 195 -2.89 -9.44 -3.64
CA PHE A 195 -1.57 -8.86 -3.39
C PHE A 195 -1.02 -9.29 -2.03
N SER A 196 -1.79 -9.06 -0.96
CA SER A 196 -1.36 -9.36 0.41
C SER A 196 -1.08 -10.85 0.61
N SER A 197 -1.85 -11.75 -0.01
CA SER A 197 -1.58 -13.19 0.03
C SER A 197 -0.28 -13.57 -0.68
N ILE A 198 0.00 -12.99 -1.85
CA ILE A 198 1.22 -13.29 -2.62
C ILE A 198 2.48 -12.82 -1.88
N VAL A 199 2.49 -11.60 -1.33
CA VAL A 199 3.70 -11.06 -0.68
C VAL A 199 4.02 -11.74 0.65
N LEU A 200 3.06 -12.44 1.25
CA LEU A 200 3.20 -13.25 2.46
C LEU A 200 3.82 -14.63 2.17
N GLU A 201 3.75 -15.11 0.91
CA GLU A 201 4.29 -16.41 0.53
C GLU A 201 5.81 -16.48 0.73
N LYS A 202 6.28 -17.50 1.45
CA LYS A 202 7.72 -17.76 1.68
C LYS A 202 8.42 -18.37 0.47
N GLY A 203 7.66 -18.97 -0.42
CA GLY A 203 8.13 -19.55 -1.68
C GLY A 203 6.96 -19.89 -2.59
N ILE A 204 7.24 -19.94 -3.88
CA ILE A 204 6.28 -20.23 -4.92
C ILE A 204 6.81 -21.31 -5.87
N SER A 205 5.88 -22.07 -6.43
CA SER A 205 6.15 -23.00 -7.53
C SER A 205 5.50 -22.48 -8.80
N LEU A 206 6.21 -22.53 -9.92
CA LEU A 206 5.72 -22.12 -11.23
C LEU A 206 5.92 -23.25 -12.22
N GLY A 207 4.99 -23.39 -13.17
CA GLY A 207 5.03 -24.42 -14.21
C GLY A 207 4.81 -25.83 -13.68
N GLU A 208 4.82 -26.80 -14.59
CA GLU A 208 4.64 -28.23 -14.32
C GLU A 208 5.66 -29.08 -15.05
N GLY A 209 5.88 -30.33 -14.61
CA GLY A 209 6.77 -31.28 -15.26
C GLY A 209 8.20 -30.75 -15.43
N ASP A 210 8.71 -30.73 -16.67
CA ASP A 210 10.07 -30.27 -16.99
C ASP A 210 10.22 -28.74 -16.89
N ASP A 211 9.12 -28.00 -16.79
CA ASP A 211 9.10 -26.55 -16.64
C ASP A 211 8.91 -26.11 -15.16
N TYR A 212 8.85 -27.06 -14.24
CA TYR A 212 8.73 -26.77 -12.82
C TYR A 212 9.92 -25.97 -12.27
N ARG A 213 9.63 -24.87 -11.60
CA ARG A 213 10.60 -23.99 -10.94
C ARG A 213 10.08 -23.61 -9.54
N PHE A 214 10.98 -23.64 -8.58
CA PHE A 214 10.68 -23.19 -7.20
C PHE A 214 11.51 -21.97 -6.86
N PHE A 215 10.86 -20.96 -6.28
CA PHE A 215 11.49 -19.70 -5.89
C PHE A 215 11.18 -19.35 -4.44
N THR A 216 12.20 -18.85 -3.73
CA THR A 216 12.07 -18.38 -2.36
C THR A 216 11.85 -16.87 -2.35
N ASN A 217 11.07 -16.38 -1.38
CA ASN A 217 10.84 -14.95 -1.19
C ASN A 217 12.16 -14.24 -0.82
N THR A 218 12.37 -13.08 -1.39
CA THR A 218 13.56 -12.26 -1.13
C THR A 218 13.48 -11.49 0.20
N ASN A 219 12.30 -11.35 0.80
CA ASN A 219 12.11 -10.67 2.07
C ASN A 219 12.40 -11.60 3.26
N LYS A 220 13.60 -11.51 3.82
CA LYS A 220 14.05 -12.35 4.94
C LYS A 220 13.29 -12.12 6.25
N LEU A 221 12.59 -10.98 6.42
CA LEU A 221 11.81 -10.71 7.63
C LEU A 221 10.67 -11.70 7.83
N LEU A 222 10.13 -12.29 6.75
CA LEU A 222 9.07 -13.31 6.82
C LEU A 222 9.43 -14.55 7.66
N TRP A 223 10.73 -14.81 7.88
CA TRP A 223 11.22 -15.91 8.72
C TRP A 223 11.60 -15.49 10.13
N GLN A 224 11.66 -14.17 10.41
CA GLN A 224 12.10 -13.64 11.69
C GLN A 224 10.94 -13.38 12.65
N ASP A 225 9.81 -12.91 12.14
CA ASP A 225 8.66 -12.55 12.96
C ASP A 225 7.35 -12.95 12.26
N PRO A 226 6.43 -13.66 12.93
CA PRO A 226 5.16 -14.10 12.35
C PRO A 226 4.19 -12.96 12.05
N HIS A 227 4.38 -11.77 12.60
CA HIS A 227 3.58 -10.58 12.32
C HIS A 227 4.02 -9.84 11.07
N ILE A 228 5.15 -10.22 10.46
CA ILE A 228 5.58 -9.66 9.18
C ILE A 228 4.71 -10.22 8.05
N LEU A 229 4.09 -9.31 7.29
CA LEU A 229 3.12 -9.61 6.25
C LEU A 229 3.63 -9.34 4.82
N GLY A 230 4.93 -9.17 4.64
CA GLY A 230 5.55 -8.87 3.33
C GLY A 230 6.46 -7.64 3.47
N ILE A 231 6.75 -6.84 2.44
CA ILE A 231 6.11 -6.72 1.12
C ILE A 231 7.14 -6.99 0.02
N LYS A 232 8.14 -6.09 -0.15
CA LYS A 232 9.06 -6.16 -1.29
C LYS A 232 10.45 -5.62 -0.98
N THR A 233 11.48 -6.36 -1.38
CA THR A 233 12.87 -5.93 -1.40
C THR A 233 13.24 -5.31 -2.75
N GLY A 234 14.26 -4.47 -2.75
CA GLY A 234 14.88 -3.96 -3.98
C GLY A 234 16.38 -3.76 -3.78
N THR A 235 17.17 -3.92 -4.83
CA THR A 235 18.58 -3.57 -4.85
C THR A 235 19.03 -3.36 -6.28
N THR A 236 19.67 -2.23 -6.54
CA THR A 236 20.48 -1.96 -7.75
C THR A 236 21.70 -1.15 -7.31
N ASP A 237 22.71 -1.05 -8.15
CA ASP A 237 23.88 -0.23 -7.82
C ASP A 237 23.53 1.24 -7.59
N ALA A 238 22.54 1.75 -8.34
CA ALA A 238 22.09 3.13 -8.20
C ALA A 238 21.20 3.37 -6.97
N ALA A 239 20.37 2.38 -6.59
CA ALA A 239 19.41 2.53 -5.49
C ALA A 239 19.99 2.11 -4.13
N GLY A 240 21.01 1.27 -4.10
CA GLY A 240 21.41 0.59 -2.87
C GLY A 240 20.33 -0.38 -2.37
N PRO A 241 20.44 -0.89 -1.14
CA PRO A 241 19.46 -1.78 -0.57
C PRO A 241 18.17 -1.04 -0.18
N CYS A 242 17.02 -1.49 -0.71
CA CYS A 242 15.67 -0.97 -0.43
C CYS A 242 14.78 -2.06 0.15
N LEU A 243 13.83 -1.68 1.00
CA LEU A 243 12.82 -2.57 1.57
C LEU A 243 11.53 -1.81 1.86
N VAL A 244 10.42 -2.39 1.42
CA VAL A 244 9.09 -2.07 1.93
C VAL A 244 8.61 -3.28 2.71
N ALA A 245 8.30 -3.10 3.99
CA ALA A 245 7.84 -4.18 4.86
C ALA A 245 6.57 -3.79 5.61
N ALA A 246 5.73 -4.79 5.88
CA ALA A 246 4.49 -4.64 6.63
C ALA A 246 4.52 -5.49 7.89
N TYR A 247 3.93 -4.95 8.96
CA TYR A 247 3.73 -5.62 10.24
C TYR A 247 2.27 -5.42 10.68
N GLY A 248 1.59 -6.51 11.00
CA GLY A 248 0.21 -6.48 11.44
C GLY A 248 0.03 -7.15 12.80
N ASP A 249 -0.68 -6.50 13.72
CA ASP A 249 -1.05 -7.05 15.03
C ASP A 249 -2.53 -7.51 15.10
N GLY A 250 -3.18 -7.58 13.93
CA GLY A 250 -4.59 -7.94 13.78
C GLY A 250 -5.54 -6.75 13.74
N ALA A 251 -5.19 -5.60 14.33
CA ALA A 251 -5.99 -4.37 14.30
C ALA A 251 -5.32 -3.30 13.43
N ALA A 252 -4.04 -3.02 13.65
CA ALA A 252 -3.25 -2.05 12.90
C ALA A 252 -2.35 -2.73 11.87
N LEU A 253 -2.06 -2.02 10.79
CA LEU A 253 -1.12 -2.42 9.74
C LEU A 253 -0.06 -1.34 9.57
N PHE A 254 1.14 -1.58 10.08
CA PHE A 254 2.27 -0.68 9.95
C PHE A 254 3.09 -1.03 8.70
N ILE A 255 3.43 -0.01 7.91
CA ILE A 255 4.26 -0.17 6.72
C ILE A 255 5.49 0.72 6.83
N SER A 256 6.67 0.12 6.80
CA SER A 256 7.96 0.80 6.72
C SER A 256 8.49 0.79 5.30
N VAL A 257 9.04 1.92 4.87
CA VAL A 257 9.75 2.08 3.60
C VAL A 257 11.16 2.57 3.91
N LEU A 258 12.16 1.85 3.41
CA LEU A 258 13.56 2.22 3.48
C LEU A 258 14.15 2.22 2.07
N LEU A 259 14.70 3.36 1.66
CA LEU A 259 15.42 3.49 0.39
C LEU A 259 16.90 3.76 0.68
N ASN A 260 17.78 2.95 0.08
CA ASN A 260 19.21 2.97 0.28
C ASN A 260 19.61 2.88 1.77
N SER A 261 19.26 1.79 2.41
CA SER A 261 19.60 1.51 3.81
C SER A 261 20.74 0.53 3.91
N PRO A 262 21.79 0.82 4.70
CA PRO A 262 22.90 -0.12 4.93
C PRO A 262 22.46 -1.36 5.73
N ASP A 263 21.39 -1.26 6.52
CA ASP A 263 20.78 -2.35 7.29
C ASP A 263 19.26 -2.35 7.13
N ARG A 264 18.78 -2.55 5.88
CA ARG A 264 17.36 -2.50 5.56
C ARG A 264 16.45 -3.41 6.41
N TYR A 265 16.98 -4.54 6.92
CA TYR A 265 16.18 -5.45 7.73
C TYR A 265 16.09 -5.01 9.20
N GLY A 266 17.22 -4.65 9.81
CA GLY A 266 17.25 -4.16 11.20
C GLY A 266 16.54 -2.83 11.35
N GLU A 267 16.78 -1.87 10.46
CA GLU A 267 16.10 -0.57 10.48
C GLU A 267 14.59 -0.70 10.23
N SER A 268 14.18 -1.55 9.27
CA SER A 268 12.75 -1.80 9.01
C SER A 268 12.05 -2.40 10.22
N LEU A 269 12.65 -3.42 10.85
CA LEU A 269 12.09 -4.03 12.05
C LEU A 269 12.00 -3.03 13.20
N SER A 270 13.03 -2.20 13.39
CA SER A 270 13.03 -1.14 14.42
C SER A 270 11.88 -0.14 14.21
N LEU A 271 11.63 0.30 12.97
CA LEU A 271 10.49 1.19 12.66
C LEU A 271 9.15 0.51 12.90
N LEU A 272 9.00 -0.75 12.46
CA LEU A 272 7.75 -1.49 12.62
C LEU A 272 7.43 -1.75 14.09
N CYS A 273 8.43 -2.17 14.89
CA CYS A 273 8.29 -2.33 16.34
C CYS A 273 7.93 -1.00 17.02
N TYR A 274 8.62 0.10 16.66
CA TYR A 274 8.30 1.43 17.17
C TYR A 274 6.84 1.80 16.92
N GLY A 275 6.32 1.55 15.69
CA GLY A 275 4.91 1.78 15.38
C GLY A 275 3.97 0.94 16.25
N ALA A 276 4.21 -0.38 16.32
CA ALA A 276 3.37 -1.32 17.05
C ALA A 276 3.41 -1.12 18.58
N GLU A 277 4.56 -0.72 19.15
CA GLU A 277 4.71 -0.46 20.58
C GLU A 277 4.07 0.87 20.99
N LYS A 278 4.21 1.90 20.15
CA LYS A 278 3.77 3.26 20.49
C LYS A 278 2.30 3.51 20.15
N TYR A 279 1.77 2.92 19.10
CA TYR A 279 0.43 3.23 18.62
C TYR A 279 -0.52 2.02 18.71
N ILE A 280 -1.82 2.33 18.76
CA ILE A 280 -2.90 1.36 18.68
C ILE A 280 -4.03 1.92 17.82
N LEU A 281 -4.59 1.07 16.94
CA LEU A 281 -5.78 1.39 16.18
C LEU A 281 -7.01 0.95 16.97
N LEU A 282 -7.80 1.91 17.45
CA LEU A 282 -9.03 1.65 18.18
C LEU A 282 -10.20 1.56 17.22
N ALA A 283 -10.86 0.42 17.15
CA ALA A 283 -12.16 0.28 16.50
C ALA A 283 -13.25 0.68 17.48
N LEU A 284 -13.81 1.88 17.29
CA LEU A 284 -14.79 2.47 18.23
C LEU A 284 -16.23 2.17 17.84
N ALA A 285 -16.50 1.99 16.55
CA ALA A 285 -17.82 1.63 16.05
C ALA A 285 -17.73 0.98 14.67
N GLU A 286 -18.65 0.06 14.40
CA GLU A 286 -18.89 -0.52 13.07
C GLU A 286 -20.16 0.08 12.47
N LYS A 287 -20.18 0.27 11.16
CA LYS A 287 -21.36 0.78 10.44
C LYS A 287 -22.63 -0.03 10.78
N GLY A 288 -23.67 0.68 11.21
CA GLY A 288 -24.92 0.08 11.63
C GLY A 288 -24.93 -0.44 13.07
N GLN A 289 -23.80 -0.46 13.77
CA GLN A 289 -23.72 -0.85 15.18
C GLN A 289 -24.60 0.06 16.03
N ALA A 290 -25.38 -0.53 16.96
CA ALA A 290 -26.17 0.19 17.93
C ALA A 290 -25.27 0.77 19.03
N LEU A 291 -25.23 2.08 19.18
CA LEU A 291 -24.34 2.77 20.10
C LEU A 291 -25.07 3.31 21.34
N ALA A 292 -26.34 3.73 21.20
CA ALA A 292 -27.08 4.28 22.31
C ALA A 292 -28.60 4.19 22.13
N HIS A 293 -29.33 4.20 23.27
CA HIS A 293 -30.76 4.48 23.36
C HIS A 293 -30.96 5.84 24.01
N ALA A 294 -31.43 6.82 23.27
CA ALA A 294 -31.71 8.15 23.78
C ALA A 294 -33.03 8.70 23.22
N GLY A 295 -33.86 9.31 24.06
CA GLY A 295 -35.14 9.87 23.65
C GLY A 295 -36.13 8.83 23.10
N GLY A 296 -36.06 7.57 23.54
CA GLY A 296 -36.90 6.48 23.04
C GLY A 296 -36.51 5.97 21.65
N ARG A 297 -35.35 6.36 21.15
CA ARG A 297 -34.82 6.00 19.81
C ARG A 297 -33.48 5.27 19.94
N LEU A 298 -33.24 4.35 18.98
CA LEU A 298 -31.97 3.66 18.83
C LEU A 298 -31.08 4.42 17.86
N TRP A 299 -29.86 4.73 18.28
CA TRP A 299 -28.87 5.43 17.47
C TRP A 299 -27.80 4.44 17.00
N ARG A 300 -27.48 4.50 15.71
CA ARG A 300 -26.52 3.62 15.06
C ARG A 300 -25.38 4.41 14.40
N ALA A 301 -24.21 3.81 14.33
CA ALA A 301 -23.07 4.34 13.58
C ALA A 301 -23.44 4.45 12.08
N ALA A 302 -23.18 5.61 11.48
CA ALA A 302 -23.38 5.83 10.04
C ALA A 302 -22.32 5.13 9.19
N GLU A 303 -21.12 4.99 9.75
CA GLU A 303 -19.91 4.43 9.13
C GLU A 303 -19.04 3.77 10.18
N ASP A 304 -17.97 3.10 9.74
CA ASP A 304 -16.95 2.58 10.64
C ASP A 304 -16.15 3.74 11.25
N MET A 305 -15.84 3.63 12.55
CA MET A 305 -15.01 4.60 13.24
C MET A 305 -13.79 3.92 13.84
N GLN A 306 -12.64 4.20 13.24
CA GLN A 306 -11.34 3.74 13.71
C GLN A 306 -10.42 4.93 13.93
N VAL A 307 -9.65 4.91 15.00
CA VAL A 307 -8.75 6.01 15.36
C VAL A 307 -7.43 5.47 15.83
N LEU A 308 -6.36 5.96 15.23
CA LEU A 308 -5.00 5.65 15.65
C LEU A 308 -4.58 6.62 16.76
N VAL A 309 -4.25 6.07 17.92
CA VAL A 309 -3.83 6.85 19.10
C VAL A 309 -2.52 6.30 19.67
N GLU A 310 -1.78 7.15 20.41
CA GLU A 310 -0.64 6.72 21.19
C GLU A 310 -1.13 5.92 22.40
N ARG A 311 -0.51 4.75 22.67
CA ARG A 311 -0.92 3.87 23.77
C ARG A 311 -0.86 4.55 25.14
N GLU A 312 0.12 5.44 25.34
CA GLU A 312 0.27 6.18 26.59
C GLU A 312 -0.86 7.19 26.85
N LYS A 313 -1.61 7.60 25.82
CA LYS A 313 -2.72 8.55 25.91
C LYS A 313 -4.09 7.88 26.03
N LEU A 314 -4.15 6.55 26.12
CA LEU A 314 -5.43 5.82 26.16
C LEU A 314 -6.33 6.24 27.32
N ASP A 315 -5.75 6.45 28.51
CA ASP A 315 -6.47 6.82 29.73
C ASP A 315 -6.99 8.28 29.70
N GLU A 316 -6.51 9.08 28.76
CA GLU A 316 -6.92 10.48 28.57
C GLU A 316 -8.08 10.63 27.58
N LEU A 317 -8.46 9.57 26.88
CA LEU A 317 -9.50 9.61 25.87
C LEU A 317 -10.89 9.70 26.50
N CYS A 318 -11.75 10.52 25.92
CA CYS A 318 -13.16 10.53 26.27
C CYS A 318 -14.09 10.61 25.07
N LEU A 319 -15.27 9.98 25.21
CA LEU A 319 -16.34 10.06 24.21
C LEU A 319 -17.31 11.18 24.61
N ARG A 320 -17.62 12.05 23.67
CA ARG A 320 -18.60 13.12 23.82
C ARG A 320 -19.76 12.95 22.85
N TRP A 321 -20.96 12.89 23.39
CA TRP A 321 -22.18 12.97 22.58
C TRP A 321 -22.48 14.45 22.28
N CYS A 322 -22.59 14.78 21.00
CA CYS A 322 -22.86 16.14 20.58
C CYS A 322 -24.37 16.38 20.40
N LEU A 323 -24.80 17.61 20.67
CA LEU A 323 -26.14 18.08 20.29
C LEU A 323 -26.25 18.05 18.76
N PRO A 324 -27.51 17.94 18.23
CA PRO A 324 -27.69 17.90 16.78
C PRO A 324 -27.14 19.19 16.14
N ASP A 325 -26.55 19.01 14.96
CA ASP A 325 -26.09 20.11 14.11
C ASP A 325 -27.29 20.89 13.49
N ALA A 326 -26.99 21.87 12.64
CA ALA A 326 -28.00 22.69 11.96
C ALA A 326 -28.96 21.88 11.08
N GLU A 327 -28.53 20.71 10.61
CA GLU A 327 -29.34 19.76 9.82
C GLU A 327 -30.03 18.71 10.69
N GLY A 328 -29.90 18.78 12.01
CA GLY A 328 -30.53 17.86 12.95
C GLY A 328 -29.81 16.51 13.10
N ARG A 329 -28.55 16.40 12.65
CA ARG A 329 -27.74 15.20 12.76
C ARG A 329 -27.03 15.14 14.09
N TYR A 330 -27.00 13.98 14.72
CA TYR A 330 -26.27 13.73 15.96
C TYR A 330 -24.89 13.15 15.67
N HIS A 331 -23.93 13.49 16.52
CA HIS A 331 -22.53 13.08 16.37
C HIS A 331 -21.98 12.53 17.69
N LEU A 332 -21.10 11.55 17.56
CA LEU A 332 -20.25 11.06 18.64
C LEU A 332 -18.81 11.47 18.34
N GLN A 333 -18.17 12.16 19.27
CA GLN A 333 -16.78 12.61 19.14
C GLN A 333 -15.88 11.86 20.12
N LEU A 334 -14.69 11.45 19.63
CA LEU A 334 -13.57 11.05 20.48
C LEU A 334 -12.68 12.26 20.70
N LEU A 335 -12.35 12.52 21.95
CA LEU A 335 -11.53 13.64 22.38
C LEU A 335 -10.25 13.12 23.05
N ASP A 336 -9.16 13.87 22.92
CA ASP A 336 -7.95 13.70 23.74
C ASP A 336 -8.08 14.37 25.12
N GLY A 337 -7.03 14.22 25.94
CA GLY A 337 -6.96 14.81 27.29
C GLY A 337 -7.01 16.33 27.32
N LEU A 338 -6.78 17.01 26.20
CA LEU A 338 -6.90 18.48 26.05
C LEU A 338 -8.27 18.90 25.52
N GLY A 339 -9.15 17.93 25.19
CA GLY A 339 -10.47 18.17 24.63
C GLY A 339 -10.49 18.44 23.13
N GLN A 340 -9.39 18.14 22.42
CA GLN A 340 -9.34 18.21 20.96
C GLN A 340 -10.07 17.01 20.34
N VAL A 341 -10.79 17.23 19.25
CA VAL A 341 -11.51 16.17 18.53
C VAL A 341 -10.51 15.36 17.70
N LEU A 342 -10.34 14.09 18.05
CA LEU A 342 -9.52 13.12 17.30
C LEU A 342 -10.31 12.45 16.18
N ALA A 343 -11.60 12.22 16.43
CA ALA A 343 -12.51 11.66 15.42
C ALA A 343 -13.95 12.04 15.73
N GLU A 344 -14.78 12.04 14.69
CA GLU A 344 -16.21 12.34 14.77
C GLU A 344 -17.00 11.34 13.92
N LEU A 345 -18.07 10.80 14.50
CA LEU A 345 -18.93 9.82 13.87
C LEU A 345 -20.36 10.36 13.80
N GLN A 346 -20.95 10.40 12.62
CA GLN A 346 -22.35 10.70 12.45
C GLN A 346 -23.23 9.54 12.92
N LEU A 347 -24.33 9.86 13.59
CA LEU A 347 -25.28 8.90 14.12
C LEU A 347 -26.58 8.91 13.32
N LEU A 348 -27.07 7.72 12.97
CA LEU A 348 -28.34 7.52 12.30
C LEU A 348 -29.40 7.10 13.33
N CYS A 349 -30.56 7.77 13.28
CA CYS A 349 -31.73 7.36 14.08
C CYS A 349 -32.33 6.09 13.45
N GLY A 350 -32.30 4.98 14.19
CA GLY A 350 -33.07 3.79 13.85
C GLY A 350 -34.56 4.02 14.05
N LYS A 351 -35.38 3.47 13.15
CA LYS A 351 -36.86 3.44 13.29
C LYS A 351 -37.26 2.46 14.39
#